data_3260d6fad8508f26d56f91d6f81f4d20
#
_entry.id   3260d6fad8508f26d56f91d6f81f4d20
#
_cell.length_a   1.000
_cell.length_b   1.000
_cell.length_c   1.000
_cell.angle_alpha   90.00
_cell.angle_beta   90.00
_cell.angle_gamma   90.00
#
_symmetry.space_group_name_H-M   'P 1'
#
loop_
_entity.id
_entity.type
_entity.pdbx_description
1 polymer ?
#
loop_
_entity_poly.entity_id
_entity_poly.type
_entity_poly.pdbx_seq_one_letter_code
_entity_poly.pdbx_strand_id
1 'polypeptide(L)'
;MNTDDPELPDILRRSWHRFADTYEPLRGELFRYCRHLTRSPWDAEDLAQDAMARAFATLGRMGVAPSNPRAWLFRVASNLWLDQVRRPRLAIEPLEDVTRPPAELREAAGTLLVQLAPQERAAVVLKDAFDFSLADIAGILGTTVGAVKAALHRGRGKLREPDLESGRVPARGVVDAFCAAFNAHDVHGLAALLLDSAAVEVVGATASHAADETREQMLRGMLFGSERLVDAATLGGIEARFVCGARPTFPRAETRIYRDEALALIWYAHEDGEHVRAINRFETDDGRIAGLRNYFFTPDAIAEVCAELGVSHRPNGYRWWLSREGCP
;
A
#
# COMPACT_ATOMS: atom_id res chain seq x y z
N MET A 1 34.36 -10.06 -5.51
CA MET A 1 33.23 -9.67 -6.37
C MET A 1 33.05 -8.18 -6.12
N ASN A 2 33.37 -7.34 -7.11
CA ASN A 2 33.39 -5.87 -6.96
C ASN A 2 31.97 -5.38 -6.73
N THR A 3 31.69 -4.84 -5.56
CA THR A 3 30.38 -4.26 -5.19
C THR A 3 30.19 -2.85 -5.76
N ASP A 4 31.19 -2.29 -6.44
CA ASP A 4 31.21 -0.94 -7.03
C ASP A 4 31.16 -0.96 -8.57
N ASP A 5 30.30 -1.80 -9.16
CA ASP A 5 30.00 -1.69 -10.58
C ASP A 5 29.00 -0.53 -10.79
N PRO A 6 29.43 0.62 -11.36
CA PRO A 6 28.55 1.78 -11.53
C PRO A 6 27.42 1.54 -12.54
N GLU A 7 27.49 0.47 -13.35
CA GLU A 7 26.44 0.10 -14.31
C GLU A 7 25.33 -0.73 -13.68
N LEU A 8 25.57 -1.39 -12.54
CA LEU A 8 24.59 -2.29 -11.91
C LEU A 8 23.27 -1.60 -11.55
N PRO A 9 23.28 -0.41 -10.93
CA PRO A 9 22.03 0.31 -10.64
C PRO A 9 21.21 0.61 -11.90
N ASP A 10 21.86 0.97 -13.00
CA ASP A 10 21.22 1.27 -14.28
C ASP A 10 20.64 0.03 -14.97
N ILE A 11 21.33 -1.09 -14.87
CA ILE A 11 20.84 -2.39 -15.38
C ILE A 11 19.59 -2.82 -14.60
N LEU A 12 19.66 -2.75 -13.28
CA LEU A 12 18.51 -3.10 -12.41
C LEU A 12 17.31 -2.20 -12.68
N ARG A 13 17.54 -0.88 -12.82
CA ARG A 13 16.51 0.10 -13.14
C ARG A 13 15.86 -0.19 -14.49
N ARG A 14 16.62 -0.44 -15.54
CA ARG A 14 16.11 -0.80 -16.87
C ARG A 14 15.30 -2.10 -16.83
N SER A 15 15.78 -3.09 -16.08
CA SER A 15 15.08 -4.37 -15.91
C SER A 15 13.75 -4.18 -15.18
N TRP A 16 13.74 -3.34 -14.14
CA TRP A 16 12.53 -2.97 -13.42
C TRP A 16 11.52 -2.25 -14.32
N HIS A 17 11.95 -1.30 -15.14
CA HIS A 17 11.06 -0.61 -16.07
C HIS A 17 10.40 -1.57 -17.05
N ARG A 18 11.16 -2.49 -17.66
CA ARG A 18 10.60 -3.51 -18.56
C ARG A 18 9.60 -4.41 -17.86
N PHE A 19 9.88 -4.79 -16.64
CA PHE A 19 8.95 -5.56 -15.81
C PHE A 19 7.68 -4.74 -15.55
N ALA A 20 7.84 -3.51 -15.09
CA ALA A 20 6.73 -2.62 -14.79
C ALA A 20 5.83 -2.37 -16.02
N ASP A 21 6.40 -2.16 -17.21
CA ASP A 21 5.64 -1.99 -18.45
C ASP A 21 4.73 -3.18 -18.76
N THR A 22 5.14 -4.39 -18.38
CA THR A 22 4.35 -5.61 -18.60
C THR A 22 3.30 -5.84 -17.51
N TYR A 23 3.64 -5.56 -16.26
CA TYR A 23 2.85 -5.96 -15.10
C TYR A 23 2.06 -4.83 -14.45
N GLU A 24 2.46 -3.57 -14.64
CA GLU A 24 1.74 -2.41 -14.09
C GLU A 24 0.29 -2.31 -14.59
N PRO A 25 -0.05 -2.63 -15.86
CA PRO A 25 -1.45 -2.67 -16.28
C PRO A 25 -2.32 -3.66 -15.48
N LEU A 26 -1.71 -4.66 -14.86
CA LEU A 26 -2.39 -5.65 -14.01
C LEU A 26 -2.48 -5.20 -12.54
N ARG A 27 -1.81 -4.11 -12.17
CA ARG A 27 -1.62 -3.67 -10.78
C ARG A 27 -2.95 -3.37 -10.09
N GLY A 28 -3.85 -2.62 -10.74
CA GLY A 28 -5.15 -2.30 -10.17
C GLY A 28 -6.05 -3.54 -9.99
N GLU A 29 -5.94 -4.50 -10.91
CA GLU A 29 -6.66 -5.77 -10.78
C GLU A 29 -6.07 -6.64 -9.64
N LEU A 30 -4.75 -6.66 -9.53
CA LEU A 30 -4.04 -7.32 -8.44
C LEU A 30 -4.40 -6.70 -7.08
N PHE A 31 -4.44 -5.37 -6.98
CA PHE A 31 -4.86 -4.67 -5.77
C PHE A 31 -6.28 -5.09 -5.36
N ARG A 32 -7.26 -5.06 -6.28
CA ARG A 32 -8.62 -5.51 -5.98
C ARG A 32 -8.68 -6.95 -5.49
N TYR A 33 -7.89 -7.83 -6.09
CA TYR A 33 -7.77 -9.21 -5.62
C TYR A 33 -7.22 -9.29 -4.19
N CYS A 34 -6.10 -8.62 -3.93
CA CYS A 34 -5.51 -8.53 -2.60
C CYS A 34 -6.50 -7.91 -1.59
N ARG A 35 -7.28 -6.91 -2.02
CA ARG A 35 -8.31 -6.25 -1.21
C ARG A 35 -9.41 -7.20 -0.76
N HIS A 36 -9.86 -8.09 -1.63
CA HIS A 36 -10.81 -9.15 -1.25
C HIS A 36 -10.21 -10.17 -0.30
N LEU A 37 -8.89 -10.45 -0.40
CA LEU A 37 -8.21 -11.39 0.48
C LEU A 37 -7.98 -10.79 1.88
N THR A 38 -7.41 -9.60 1.95
CA THR A 38 -6.94 -8.95 3.19
C THR A 38 -8.02 -8.12 3.87
N ARG A 39 -8.95 -7.54 3.07
CA ARG A 39 -10.06 -6.70 3.49
C ARG A 39 -9.69 -5.33 4.05
N SER A 40 -8.43 -4.99 4.03
CA SER A 40 -7.87 -3.70 4.37
C SER A 40 -7.21 -3.11 3.12
N PRO A 41 -7.48 -1.83 2.74
CA PRO A 41 -6.79 -1.22 1.60
C PRO A 41 -5.28 -1.15 1.82
N TRP A 42 -4.87 -1.03 3.06
CA TRP A 42 -3.47 -0.98 3.47
C TRP A 42 -2.76 -2.32 3.30
N ASP A 43 -3.33 -3.38 3.87
CA ASP A 43 -2.78 -4.74 3.74
C ASP A 43 -2.87 -5.25 2.30
N ALA A 44 -3.85 -4.78 1.53
CA ALA A 44 -3.98 -5.10 0.12
C ALA A 44 -2.87 -4.46 -0.70
N GLU A 45 -2.53 -3.22 -0.40
CA GLU A 45 -1.44 -2.51 -1.04
C GLU A 45 -0.10 -3.19 -0.73
N ASP A 46 0.14 -3.52 0.54
CA ASP A 46 1.35 -4.24 0.97
C ASP A 46 1.49 -5.59 0.25
N LEU A 47 0.41 -6.38 0.25
CA LEU A 47 0.40 -7.68 -0.44
C LEU A 47 0.62 -7.55 -1.95
N ALA A 48 0.03 -6.53 -2.58
CA ALA A 48 0.20 -6.29 -4.00
C ALA A 48 1.64 -5.86 -4.34
N GLN A 49 2.27 -5.02 -3.51
CA GLN A 49 3.67 -4.63 -3.66
C GLN A 49 4.61 -5.82 -3.45
N ASP A 50 4.41 -6.59 -2.40
CA ASP A 50 5.17 -7.82 -2.14
C ASP A 50 5.06 -8.80 -3.31
N ALA A 51 3.86 -8.95 -3.88
CA ALA A 51 3.65 -9.81 -5.04
C ALA A 51 4.39 -9.30 -6.27
N MET A 52 4.39 -8.00 -6.55
CA MET A 52 5.15 -7.39 -7.64
C MET A 52 6.66 -7.54 -7.44
N ALA A 53 7.17 -7.27 -6.25
CA ALA A 53 8.59 -7.42 -5.92
C ALA A 53 9.04 -8.89 -6.04
N ARG A 54 8.24 -9.82 -5.51
CA ARG A 54 8.50 -11.26 -5.61
C ARG A 54 8.44 -11.75 -7.05
N ALA A 55 7.49 -11.25 -7.83
CA ALA A 55 7.37 -11.56 -9.25
C ALA A 55 8.62 -11.11 -10.00
N PHE A 56 9.07 -9.87 -9.82
CA PHE A 56 10.31 -9.36 -10.41
C PHE A 56 11.52 -10.21 -10.07
N ALA A 57 11.74 -10.48 -8.79
CA ALA A 57 12.87 -11.30 -8.32
C ALA A 57 12.80 -12.74 -8.85
N THR A 58 11.60 -13.30 -9.03
CA THR A 58 11.41 -14.65 -9.54
C THR A 58 11.70 -14.72 -11.04
N LEU A 59 11.21 -13.76 -11.82
CA LEU A 59 11.50 -13.69 -13.27
C LEU A 59 12.99 -13.53 -13.55
N GLY A 60 13.69 -12.71 -12.77
CA GLY A 60 15.14 -12.54 -12.87
C GLY A 60 15.91 -13.86 -12.68
N ARG A 61 15.37 -14.80 -11.89
CA ARG A 61 15.99 -16.11 -11.67
C ARG A 61 15.55 -17.18 -12.68
N MET A 62 14.30 -17.13 -13.14
CA MET A 62 13.74 -18.15 -14.04
C MET A 62 14.24 -17.99 -15.47
N GLY A 63 14.55 -16.76 -15.92
CA GLY A 63 14.98 -16.48 -17.29
C GLY A 63 13.91 -16.73 -18.37
N VAL A 64 12.70 -17.14 -17.99
CA VAL A 64 11.58 -17.44 -18.89
C VAL A 64 10.32 -16.70 -18.42
N ALA A 65 9.65 -16.02 -19.34
CA ALA A 65 8.38 -15.36 -19.06
C ALA A 65 7.24 -16.40 -18.94
N PRO A 66 6.32 -16.21 -17.99
CA PRO A 66 5.15 -17.07 -17.86
C PRO A 66 4.22 -16.90 -19.08
N SER A 67 3.63 -18.00 -19.54
CA SER A 67 2.70 -18.01 -20.67
C SER A 67 1.41 -17.22 -20.39
N ASN A 68 1.01 -17.12 -19.14
CA ASN A 68 -0.11 -16.29 -18.67
C ASN A 68 0.35 -15.40 -17.52
N PRO A 69 0.83 -14.16 -17.81
CA PRO A 69 1.33 -13.23 -16.80
C PRO A 69 0.30 -12.90 -15.71
N ARG A 70 -0.98 -12.74 -16.08
CA ARG A 70 -2.08 -12.45 -15.15
C ARG A 70 -2.26 -13.59 -14.14
N ALA A 71 -2.51 -14.79 -14.59
CA ALA A 71 -2.71 -15.95 -13.70
C ALA A 71 -1.47 -16.21 -12.83
N TRP A 72 -0.28 -16.02 -13.39
CA TRP A 72 0.97 -16.20 -12.66
C TRP A 72 1.14 -15.16 -11.54
N LEU A 73 0.83 -13.89 -11.80
CA LEU A 73 0.91 -12.83 -10.79
C LEU A 73 -0.08 -13.07 -9.64
N PHE A 74 -1.30 -13.49 -9.96
CA PHE A 74 -2.31 -13.86 -8.96
C PHE A 74 -1.88 -15.08 -8.13
N ARG A 75 -1.18 -16.03 -8.75
CA ARG A 75 -0.56 -17.15 -8.01
C ARG A 75 0.50 -16.68 -7.02
N VAL A 76 1.34 -15.71 -7.41
CA VAL A 76 2.36 -15.15 -6.50
C VAL A 76 1.68 -14.50 -5.29
N ALA A 77 0.67 -13.66 -5.51
CA ALA A 77 -0.09 -13.01 -4.43
C ALA A 77 -0.82 -14.03 -3.54
N SER A 78 -1.48 -15.04 -4.14
CA SER A 78 -2.17 -16.08 -3.39
C SER A 78 -1.23 -16.84 -2.46
N ASN A 79 -0.04 -17.22 -2.96
CA ASN A 79 0.95 -17.94 -2.16
C ASN A 79 1.46 -17.07 -1.00
N LEU A 80 1.80 -15.80 -1.25
CA LEU A 80 2.23 -14.88 -0.20
C LEU A 80 1.17 -14.74 0.88
N TRP A 81 -0.08 -14.50 0.49
CA TRP A 81 -1.17 -14.37 1.45
C TRP A 81 -1.44 -15.64 2.24
N LEU A 82 -1.48 -16.81 1.58
CA LEU A 82 -1.67 -18.09 2.25
C LEU A 82 -0.53 -18.40 3.23
N ASP A 83 0.71 -18.04 2.88
CA ASP A 83 1.86 -18.20 3.76
C ASP A 83 1.78 -17.26 4.97
N GLN A 84 1.34 -16.00 4.78
CA GLN A 84 1.11 -15.06 5.88
C GLN A 84 0.05 -15.57 6.86
N VAL A 85 -1.07 -16.09 6.34
CA VAL A 85 -2.17 -16.59 7.18
C VAL A 85 -1.82 -17.91 7.89
N ARG A 86 -0.95 -18.74 7.29
CA ARG A 86 -0.49 -20.01 7.87
C ARG A 86 0.60 -19.84 8.94
N ARG A 87 1.38 -18.75 8.86
CA ARG A 87 2.39 -18.49 9.91
C ARG A 87 1.67 -18.33 11.23
N PRO A 88 2.03 -19.13 12.28
CA PRO A 88 1.58 -18.82 13.62
C PRO A 88 1.99 -17.36 13.85
N ARG A 89 1.07 -16.48 14.20
CA ARG A 89 1.45 -15.21 14.80
C ARG A 89 2.28 -15.61 16.00
N LEU A 90 3.61 -15.41 15.92
CA LEU A 90 4.44 -15.42 17.11
C LEU A 90 3.72 -14.48 18.06
N ALA A 91 3.19 -15.04 19.14
CA ALA A 91 2.68 -14.25 20.23
C ALA A 91 3.91 -13.46 20.72
N ILE A 92 4.07 -12.25 20.22
CA ILE A 92 4.74 -11.22 20.98
C ILE A 92 3.83 -11.13 22.20
N GLU A 93 4.34 -11.58 23.36
CA GLU A 93 3.64 -11.41 24.62
C GLU A 93 3.14 -9.97 24.62
N PRO A 94 1.84 -9.74 24.80
CA PRO A 94 1.34 -8.39 24.89
C PRO A 94 2.06 -7.76 26.08
N LEU A 95 2.85 -6.74 25.85
CA LEU A 95 3.04 -5.73 26.87
C LEU A 95 1.60 -5.35 27.25
N GLU A 96 1.29 -5.59 28.51
CA GLU A 96 -0.03 -5.45 29.07
C GLU A 96 -0.66 -4.14 28.58
N ASP A 97 -1.91 -4.25 28.08
CA ASP A 97 -2.83 -3.15 27.85
C ASP A 97 -2.74 -2.32 26.55
N VAL A 98 -2.45 -2.94 25.42
CA VAL A 98 -3.03 -2.44 24.17
C VAL A 98 -4.00 -3.50 23.66
N THR A 99 -5.23 -3.43 24.10
CA THR A 99 -6.33 -4.22 23.57
C THR A 99 -6.55 -3.85 22.11
N ARG A 100 -5.85 -4.56 21.22
CA ARG A 100 -6.13 -4.53 19.80
C ARG A 100 -7.52 -5.10 19.64
N PRO A 101 -8.51 -4.35 19.11
CA PRO A 101 -9.82 -4.95 18.87
C PRO A 101 -9.62 -6.14 17.94
N PRO A 102 -10.36 -7.24 18.15
CA PRO A 102 -10.38 -8.35 17.22
C PRO A 102 -10.64 -7.80 15.82
N ALA A 103 -9.93 -8.34 14.81
CA ALA A 103 -10.09 -7.96 13.41
C ALA A 103 -11.52 -8.20 12.87
N GLU A 104 -12.43 -8.60 13.72
CA GLU A 104 -13.77 -9.08 13.48
C GLU A 104 -14.81 -7.97 13.23
N LEU A 105 -14.48 -6.72 13.55
CA LEU A 105 -15.43 -5.60 13.57
C LEU A 105 -15.40 -4.69 12.33
N ARG A 106 -14.80 -5.15 11.23
CA ARG A 106 -14.62 -4.30 10.05
C ARG A 106 -15.47 -4.75 8.88
N GLU A 107 -16.58 -4.07 8.66
CA GLU A 107 -17.40 -4.02 7.44
C GLU A 107 -18.50 -5.04 7.21
N ALA A 108 -19.71 -4.51 7.09
CA ALA A 108 -20.91 -5.31 6.77
C ALA A 108 -20.82 -6.06 5.43
N ALA A 109 -20.29 -5.45 4.36
CA ALA A 109 -20.14 -6.13 3.07
C ALA A 109 -18.93 -7.08 3.02
N GLY A 110 -17.94 -6.83 3.87
CA GLY A 110 -16.76 -7.66 3.96
C GLY A 110 -16.89 -8.84 4.94
N THR A 111 -17.85 -8.84 5.86
CA THR A 111 -17.96 -9.80 6.96
C THR A 111 -18.20 -11.23 6.48
N LEU A 112 -18.89 -11.40 5.37
CA LEU A 112 -19.18 -12.72 4.79
C LEU A 112 -17.92 -13.49 4.39
N LEU A 113 -16.89 -12.81 3.86
CA LEU A 113 -15.65 -13.45 3.46
C LEU A 113 -14.76 -13.85 4.63
N VAL A 114 -14.93 -13.25 5.83
CA VAL A 114 -14.12 -13.59 7.03
C VAL A 114 -14.38 -15.01 7.50
N GLN A 115 -15.60 -15.48 7.39
CA GLN A 115 -16.01 -16.82 7.82
C GLN A 115 -15.43 -17.92 6.93
N LEU A 116 -14.85 -17.56 5.78
CA LEU A 116 -14.25 -18.51 4.86
C LEU A 116 -12.83 -18.89 5.29
N ALA A 117 -12.54 -20.18 5.21
CA ALA A 117 -11.14 -20.61 5.29
C ALA A 117 -10.32 -19.93 4.18
N PRO A 118 -9.01 -19.67 4.38
CA PRO A 118 -8.19 -18.92 3.43
C PRO A 118 -8.30 -19.44 1.98
N GLN A 119 -8.20 -20.75 1.77
CA GLN A 119 -8.35 -21.34 0.43
C GLN A 119 -9.75 -21.20 -0.15
N GLU A 120 -10.79 -21.26 0.69
CA GLU A 120 -12.18 -21.06 0.27
C GLU A 120 -12.39 -19.62 -0.19
N ARG A 121 -11.86 -18.64 0.58
CA ARG A 121 -11.91 -17.23 0.22
C ARG A 121 -11.22 -16.97 -1.11
N ALA A 122 -9.98 -17.42 -1.27
CA ALA A 122 -9.24 -17.25 -2.52
C ALA A 122 -9.97 -17.87 -3.72
N ALA A 123 -10.52 -19.08 -3.57
CA ALA A 123 -11.25 -19.76 -4.65
C ALA A 123 -12.51 -19.00 -5.04
N VAL A 124 -13.32 -18.55 -4.07
CA VAL A 124 -14.55 -17.78 -4.31
C VAL A 124 -14.22 -16.47 -5.02
N VAL A 125 -13.24 -15.71 -4.52
CA VAL A 125 -12.85 -14.42 -5.11
C VAL A 125 -12.33 -14.61 -6.54
N LEU A 126 -11.44 -15.56 -6.78
CA LEU A 126 -10.91 -15.85 -8.12
C LEU A 126 -12.01 -16.24 -9.11
N LYS A 127 -13.03 -16.98 -8.65
CA LYS A 127 -14.13 -17.40 -9.51
C LYS A 127 -15.17 -16.30 -9.72
N ASP A 128 -15.64 -15.68 -8.64
CA ASP A 128 -16.84 -14.85 -8.68
C ASP A 128 -16.53 -13.38 -8.99
N ALA A 129 -15.36 -12.88 -8.59
CA ALA A 129 -14.95 -11.50 -8.86
C ALA A 129 -14.01 -11.34 -10.07
N PHE A 130 -13.23 -12.38 -10.42
CA PHE A 130 -12.23 -12.29 -11.48
C PHE A 130 -12.44 -13.28 -12.63
N ASP A 131 -13.50 -14.09 -12.56
CA ASP A 131 -13.95 -15.06 -13.57
C ASP A 131 -12.86 -16.02 -14.11
N PHE A 132 -11.92 -16.42 -13.27
CA PHE A 132 -10.96 -17.43 -13.66
C PHE A 132 -11.65 -18.79 -13.89
N SER A 133 -11.11 -19.58 -14.84
CA SER A 133 -11.55 -20.96 -15.02
C SER A 133 -11.19 -21.82 -13.81
N LEU A 134 -11.92 -22.91 -13.58
CA LEU A 134 -11.58 -23.83 -12.48
C LEU A 134 -10.17 -24.42 -12.62
N ALA A 135 -9.68 -24.57 -13.85
CA ALA A 135 -8.33 -25.05 -14.12
C ALA A 135 -7.29 -23.99 -13.75
N ASP A 136 -7.53 -22.70 -14.11
CA ASP A 136 -6.67 -21.61 -13.71
C ASP A 136 -6.62 -21.45 -12.18
N ILE A 137 -7.78 -21.50 -11.51
CA ILE A 137 -7.86 -21.44 -10.04
C ILE A 137 -7.07 -22.58 -9.41
N ALA A 138 -7.19 -23.80 -9.94
CA ALA A 138 -6.41 -24.94 -9.45
C ALA A 138 -4.89 -24.68 -9.62
N GLY A 139 -4.48 -24.14 -10.77
CA GLY A 139 -3.10 -23.73 -11.02
C GLY A 139 -2.62 -22.59 -10.10
N ILE A 140 -3.46 -21.57 -9.89
CA ILE A 140 -3.17 -20.43 -9.00
C ILE A 140 -2.97 -20.90 -7.57
N LEU A 141 -3.89 -21.73 -7.05
CA LEU A 141 -3.88 -22.17 -5.65
C LEU A 141 -3.01 -23.42 -5.40
N GLY A 142 -2.36 -23.94 -6.43
CA GLY A 142 -1.52 -25.15 -6.32
C GLY A 142 -2.30 -26.38 -5.86
N THR A 143 -3.53 -26.58 -6.38
CA THR A 143 -4.45 -27.64 -5.95
C THR A 143 -5.12 -28.31 -7.16
N THR A 144 -6.09 -29.17 -6.92
CA THR A 144 -6.85 -29.86 -7.98
C THR A 144 -8.16 -29.16 -8.28
N VAL A 145 -8.69 -29.34 -9.51
CA VAL A 145 -10.02 -28.83 -9.90
C VAL A 145 -11.11 -29.35 -8.97
N GLY A 146 -11.00 -30.61 -8.51
CA GLY A 146 -11.93 -31.19 -7.52
C GLY A 146 -11.91 -30.45 -6.19
N ALA A 147 -10.72 -30.12 -5.69
CA ALA A 147 -10.55 -29.31 -4.46
C ALA A 147 -11.09 -27.91 -4.61
N VAL A 148 -10.91 -27.27 -5.79
CA VAL A 148 -11.49 -25.95 -6.10
C VAL A 148 -13.02 -26.00 -6.06
N LYS A 149 -13.65 -27.00 -6.70
CA LYS A 149 -15.10 -27.19 -6.66
C LYS A 149 -15.62 -27.35 -5.23
N ALA A 150 -14.94 -28.15 -4.41
CA ALA A 150 -15.28 -28.35 -3.00
C ALA A 150 -15.11 -27.05 -2.19
N ALA A 151 -14.05 -26.28 -2.41
CA ALA A 151 -13.82 -25.00 -1.77
C ALA A 151 -14.89 -23.96 -2.13
N LEU A 152 -15.28 -23.86 -3.40
CA LEU A 152 -16.36 -23.00 -3.87
C LEU A 152 -17.70 -23.38 -3.25
N HIS A 153 -18.01 -24.70 -3.19
CA HIS A 153 -19.26 -25.18 -2.58
C HIS A 153 -19.33 -24.81 -1.09
N ARG A 154 -18.26 -25.10 -0.32
CA ARG A 154 -18.22 -24.76 1.11
C ARG A 154 -18.20 -23.24 1.34
N GLY A 155 -17.42 -22.51 0.55
CA GLY A 155 -17.30 -21.06 0.67
C GLY A 155 -18.64 -20.36 0.42
N ARG A 156 -19.32 -20.66 -0.68
CA ARG A 156 -20.62 -20.07 -1.00
C ARG A 156 -21.71 -20.45 0.01
N GLY A 157 -21.63 -21.65 0.61
CA GLY A 157 -22.58 -22.08 1.65
C GLY A 157 -22.44 -21.31 2.97
N LYS A 158 -21.30 -20.69 3.23
CA LYS A 158 -21.02 -19.91 4.44
C LYS A 158 -21.31 -18.41 4.28
N LEU A 159 -21.56 -17.94 3.07
CA LEU A 159 -21.91 -16.55 2.78
C LEU A 159 -23.35 -16.26 3.20
N ARG A 160 -23.60 -16.02 4.49
CA ARG A 160 -24.89 -15.59 5.06
C ARG A 160 -24.68 -14.29 5.86
N GLU A 161 -25.77 -13.50 6.01
CA GLU A 161 -25.75 -12.11 6.52
C GLU A 161 -25.04 -11.92 7.88
N PRO A 162 -24.41 -10.73 8.10
CA PRO A 162 -23.59 -10.43 9.27
C PRO A 162 -24.32 -9.66 10.35
N ASP A 163 -23.85 -9.78 11.60
CA ASP A 163 -24.16 -8.91 12.73
C ASP A 163 -23.17 -7.73 12.81
N LEU A 164 -23.70 -6.55 13.14
CA LEU A 164 -22.96 -5.28 13.23
C LEU A 164 -22.67 -4.94 14.70
N GLU A 165 -21.40 -4.73 15.04
CA GLU A 165 -21.04 -4.06 16.29
C GLU A 165 -19.97 -2.96 16.07
N SER A 166 -20.09 -1.89 16.89
CA SER A 166 -19.47 -0.59 16.70
C SER A 166 -18.13 -0.40 17.46
N GLY A 167 -17.31 0.46 16.91
CA GLY A 167 -15.90 0.61 17.10
C GLY A 167 -15.40 1.55 18.22
N ARG A 168 -14.08 1.59 18.36
CA ARG A 168 -13.25 2.28 19.34
C ARG A 168 -12.90 3.70 18.86
N VAL A 169 -12.72 4.65 19.80
CA VAL A 169 -12.33 6.04 19.48
C VAL A 169 -10.85 6.09 19.06
N PRO A 170 -10.54 6.68 17.88
CA PRO A 170 -9.17 6.78 17.37
C PRO A 170 -8.29 7.72 18.20
N ALA A 171 -6.97 7.46 18.23
CA ALA A 171 -5.96 8.37 18.83
C ALA A 171 -5.76 9.62 17.96
N ARG A 172 -6.72 10.53 17.97
CA ARG A 172 -6.78 11.69 17.09
C ARG A 172 -5.72 12.76 17.42
N GLY A 173 -5.39 12.96 18.70
CA GLY A 173 -4.57 14.09 19.14
C GLY A 173 -3.18 14.15 18.49
N VAL A 174 -2.51 13.02 18.29
CA VAL A 174 -1.18 12.97 17.62
C VAL A 174 -1.29 13.34 16.15
N VAL A 175 -2.36 12.88 15.46
CA VAL A 175 -2.59 13.19 14.05
C VAL A 175 -2.95 14.66 13.87
N ASP A 176 -3.74 15.25 14.78
CA ASP A 176 -4.04 16.68 14.79
C ASP A 176 -2.77 17.50 14.99
N ALA A 177 -1.88 17.10 15.91
CA ALA A 177 -0.58 17.74 16.12
C ALA A 177 0.31 17.64 14.88
N PHE A 178 0.34 16.46 14.21
CA PHE A 178 1.05 16.30 12.95
C PHE A 178 0.51 17.24 11.86
N CYS A 179 -0.81 17.30 11.68
CA CYS A 179 -1.43 18.21 10.70
C CYS A 179 -1.14 19.68 11.01
N ALA A 180 -1.13 20.08 12.28
CA ALA A 180 -0.78 21.45 12.69
C ALA A 180 0.67 21.80 12.33
N ALA A 181 1.64 20.96 12.69
CA ALA A 181 3.05 21.14 12.37
C ALA A 181 3.30 21.10 10.84
N PHE A 182 2.60 20.21 10.13
CA PHE A 182 2.67 20.10 8.67
C PHE A 182 2.21 21.40 7.99
N ASN A 183 1.06 21.93 8.40
CA ASN A 183 0.48 23.17 7.85
C ASN A 183 1.28 24.42 8.22
N ALA A 184 2.01 24.38 9.34
CA ALA A 184 2.95 25.42 9.74
C ALA A 184 4.32 25.30 9.03
N HIS A 185 4.53 24.27 8.21
CA HIS A 185 5.81 23.92 7.57
C HIS A 185 6.97 23.73 8.59
N ASP A 186 6.61 23.30 9.80
CA ASP A 186 7.55 23.08 10.90
C ASP A 186 8.15 21.69 10.87
N VAL A 187 9.27 21.54 10.13
CA VAL A 187 10.01 20.27 10.03
C VAL A 187 10.49 19.79 11.40
N HIS A 188 10.93 20.72 12.26
CA HIS A 188 11.41 20.35 13.60
C HIS A 188 10.26 19.88 14.49
N GLY A 189 9.10 20.54 14.42
CA GLY A 189 7.88 20.12 15.10
C GLY A 189 7.43 18.75 14.65
N LEU A 190 7.46 18.45 13.35
CA LEU A 190 7.16 17.11 12.81
C LEU A 190 8.14 16.06 13.34
N ALA A 191 9.45 16.36 13.31
CA ALA A 191 10.47 15.45 13.82
C ALA A 191 10.31 15.18 15.31
N ALA A 192 9.91 16.18 16.09
CA ALA A 192 9.68 16.06 17.54
C ALA A 192 8.48 15.14 17.90
N LEU A 193 7.52 14.99 16.99
CA LEU A 193 6.39 14.07 17.19
C LEU A 193 6.77 12.62 17.00
N LEU A 194 7.88 12.33 16.31
CA LEU A 194 8.33 10.96 16.05
C LEU A 194 9.23 10.45 17.18
N LEU A 195 9.11 9.18 17.51
CA LEU A 195 10.13 8.48 18.32
C LEU A 195 11.46 8.40 17.56
N ASP A 196 12.58 8.31 18.28
CA ASP A 196 13.89 8.15 17.63
C ASP A 196 13.98 6.85 16.82
N SER A 197 13.27 5.80 17.27
CA SER A 197 13.11 4.53 16.58
C SER A 197 11.98 4.51 15.54
N ALA A 198 11.29 5.63 15.32
CA ALA A 198 10.15 5.66 14.40
C ALA A 198 10.56 5.30 12.98
N ALA A 199 9.79 4.41 12.36
CA ALA A 199 9.90 4.12 10.94
C ALA A 199 9.11 5.17 10.12
N VAL A 200 9.74 5.74 9.10
CA VAL A 200 9.07 6.61 8.11
C VAL A 200 9.18 5.93 6.75
N GLU A 201 8.05 5.70 6.13
CA GLU A 201 7.97 5.00 4.85
C GLU A 201 7.13 5.79 3.85
N VAL A 202 7.65 5.96 2.62
CA VAL A 202 6.86 6.27 1.43
C VAL A 202 6.59 4.96 0.73
N VAL A 203 5.35 4.50 0.84
CA VAL A 203 4.93 3.15 0.44
C VAL A 203 5.24 2.92 -1.04
N GLY A 204 6.00 1.87 -1.32
CA GLY A 204 6.45 1.52 -2.67
C GLY A 204 7.66 2.30 -3.19
N ALA A 205 8.23 3.21 -2.39
CA ALA A 205 9.37 4.02 -2.80
C ALA A 205 10.59 3.85 -1.87
N THR A 206 10.49 4.22 -0.60
CA THR A 206 11.62 4.22 0.33
C THR A 206 11.15 4.15 1.78
N ALA A 207 12.03 3.68 2.67
CA ALA A 207 11.78 3.66 4.11
C ALA A 207 13.06 4.05 4.87
N SER A 208 12.88 4.74 6.00
CA SER A 208 13.91 5.02 7.00
C SER A 208 13.47 4.48 8.35
N HIS A 209 14.38 3.82 9.07
CA HIS A 209 14.12 3.19 10.37
C HIS A 209 14.92 3.84 11.51
N ALA A 210 15.47 5.02 11.30
CA ALA A 210 16.26 5.72 12.29
C ALA A 210 16.08 7.24 12.19
N ALA A 211 16.47 7.95 13.26
CA ALA A 211 16.57 9.40 13.26
C ALA A 211 17.84 9.80 12.49
N ASP A 212 17.79 9.72 11.18
CA ASP A 212 18.90 10.04 10.28
C ASP A 212 18.51 11.14 9.27
N GLU A 213 19.49 11.55 8.48
CA GLU A 213 19.30 12.56 7.43
C GLU A 213 18.26 12.13 6.39
N THR A 214 18.15 10.83 6.10
CA THR A 214 17.17 10.28 5.16
C THR A 214 15.74 10.54 5.65
N ARG A 215 15.47 10.35 6.96
CA ARG A 215 14.16 10.61 7.57
C ARG A 215 13.78 12.09 7.48
N GLU A 216 14.73 13.00 7.76
CA GLU A 216 14.50 14.43 7.64
C GLU A 216 14.23 14.83 6.18
N GLN A 217 14.97 14.28 5.23
CA GLN A 217 14.73 14.50 3.80
C GLN A 217 13.35 14.00 3.35
N MET A 218 12.90 12.85 3.86
CA MET A 218 11.56 12.32 3.58
C MET A 218 10.48 13.26 4.11
N LEU A 219 10.60 13.75 5.35
CA LEU A 219 9.66 14.73 5.94
C LEU A 219 9.65 16.04 5.15
N ARG A 220 10.83 16.52 4.75
CA ARG A 220 10.95 17.71 3.88
C ARG A 220 10.29 17.49 2.53
N GLY A 221 10.47 16.33 1.93
CA GLY A 221 9.83 15.97 0.66
C GLY A 221 8.29 15.96 0.76
N MET A 222 7.75 15.47 1.87
CA MET A 222 6.31 15.51 2.12
C MET A 222 5.76 16.94 2.28
N LEU A 223 6.53 17.82 2.94
CA LEU A 223 6.13 19.20 3.21
C LEU A 223 6.22 20.13 2.01
N PHE A 224 7.32 20.02 1.28
CA PHE A 224 7.69 21.00 0.26
C PHE A 224 7.47 20.49 -1.17
N GLY A 225 7.04 19.22 -1.30
CA GLY A 225 6.77 18.61 -2.59
C GLY A 225 7.97 18.68 -3.56
N SER A 226 7.67 18.80 -4.86
CA SER A 226 8.68 18.73 -5.92
C SER A 226 9.59 19.97 -6.05
N GLU A 227 9.24 21.11 -5.49
CA GLU A 227 10.09 22.30 -5.64
C GLU A 227 11.45 22.15 -4.97
N ARG A 228 11.54 21.42 -3.85
CA ARG A 228 12.84 21.12 -3.22
C ARG A 228 13.48 19.82 -3.69
N LEU A 229 12.72 18.92 -4.29
CA LEU A 229 13.29 17.77 -4.96
C LEU A 229 14.04 18.18 -6.24
N VAL A 230 13.71 19.32 -6.84
CA VAL A 230 14.48 19.91 -7.96
C VAL A 230 15.84 20.41 -7.49
N ASP A 231 15.94 20.98 -6.29
CA ASP A 231 17.23 21.39 -5.68
C ASP A 231 18.06 20.19 -5.22
N ALA A 232 17.47 19.03 -5.03
CA ALA A 232 18.14 17.75 -4.82
C ALA A 232 18.67 17.13 -6.13
N ALA A 233 18.80 17.91 -7.21
CA ALA A 233 19.48 17.52 -8.46
C ALA A 233 20.96 17.12 -8.25
N THR A 234 21.50 17.34 -7.07
CA THR A 234 22.74 16.75 -6.57
C THR A 234 22.66 15.24 -6.32
N LEU A 235 21.47 14.62 -6.31
CA LEU A 235 21.28 13.18 -6.23
C LEU A 235 21.31 12.54 -7.62
N GLY A 236 22.40 12.75 -8.36
CA GLY A 236 22.73 11.94 -9.53
C GLY A 236 21.76 11.98 -10.70
N GLY A 237 21.16 13.15 -11.01
CA GLY A 237 20.35 13.33 -12.23
C GLY A 237 18.96 12.68 -12.19
N ILE A 238 18.46 12.34 -11.03
CA ILE A 238 17.04 12.09 -10.82
C ILE A 238 16.36 13.45 -10.80
N GLU A 239 16.09 13.99 -11.98
CA GLU A 239 15.21 15.14 -12.10
C GLU A 239 13.87 14.75 -11.45
N ALA A 240 13.53 15.40 -10.37
CA ALA A 240 12.27 15.22 -9.68
C ALA A 240 11.14 15.76 -10.56
N ARG A 241 10.64 14.93 -11.44
CA ARG A 241 9.42 15.17 -12.20
C ARG A 241 8.22 14.60 -11.48
N PHE A 242 8.10 14.91 -10.19
CA PHE A 242 6.99 14.40 -9.38
C PHE A 242 5.65 15.07 -9.64
N VAL A 243 5.65 16.19 -10.33
CA VAL A 243 4.43 16.91 -10.63
C VAL A 243 4.42 17.30 -12.08
N CYS A 244 3.72 16.50 -12.86
CA CYS A 244 3.38 16.91 -14.19
C CYS A 244 2.32 18.02 -14.11
N GLY A 245 2.70 19.21 -14.59
CA GLY A 245 1.77 20.23 -15.05
C GLY A 245 1.59 21.38 -14.12
N ALA A 246 1.42 21.52 -12.93
CA ALA A 246 1.27 22.76 -12.17
C ALA A 246 2.34 22.88 -11.09
N ARG A 247 2.83 24.10 -10.83
CA ARG A 247 3.65 24.39 -9.66
C ARG A 247 2.83 23.99 -8.44
N PRO A 248 3.27 23.01 -7.63
CA PRO A 248 2.53 22.63 -6.45
C PRO A 248 2.54 23.82 -5.49
N THR A 249 1.38 24.33 -5.18
CA THR A 249 1.19 25.08 -3.95
C THR A 249 1.51 24.14 -2.80
N PHE A 250 2.03 24.67 -1.70
CA PHE A 250 2.32 23.90 -0.50
C PHE A 250 1.15 23.01 -0.13
N PRO A 251 1.36 21.70 0.08
CA PRO A 251 0.27 20.81 0.43
C PRO A 251 -0.28 21.16 1.83
N ARG A 252 -1.55 20.90 2.01
CA ARG A 252 -2.26 21.07 3.28
C ARG A 252 -2.62 19.72 3.87
N ALA A 253 -2.40 19.52 5.16
CA ALA A 253 -2.80 18.31 5.87
C ALA A 253 -4.11 18.53 6.64
N GLU A 254 -4.98 17.51 6.64
CA GLU A 254 -6.24 17.51 7.35
C GLU A 254 -6.50 16.15 7.99
N THR A 255 -6.83 16.14 9.29
CA THR A 255 -7.21 14.92 10.00
C THR A 255 -8.59 14.43 9.55
N ARG A 256 -8.70 13.17 9.16
CA ARG A 256 -9.97 12.48 8.92
C ARG A 256 -10.00 11.14 9.66
N ILE A 257 -11.19 10.76 10.05
CA ILE A 257 -11.44 9.44 10.61
C ILE A 257 -11.91 8.53 9.47
N TYR A 258 -11.17 7.51 9.22
CA TYR A 258 -11.48 6.46 8.26
C TYR A 258 -11.62 5.15 9.01
N ARG A 259 -12.83 4.62 9.03
CA ARG A 259 -13.16 3.49 9.91
C ARG A 259 -12.67 3.86 11.33
N ASP A 260 -12.08 3.06 12.08
CA ASP A 260 -11.65 3.36 13.46
C ASP A 260 -10.21 3.92 13.54
N GLU A 261 -9.72 4.56 12.47
CA GLU A 261 -8.36 5.08 12.39
C GLU A 261 -8.34 6.56 12.04
N ALA A 262 -7.48 7.33 12.73
CA ALA A 262 -7.20 8.72 12.37
C ALA A 262 -6.10 8.77 11.30
N LEU A 263 -6.39 9.41 10.17
CA LEU A 263 -5.50 9.61 9.04
C LEU A 263 -5.23 11.09 8.82
N ALA A 264 -4.09 11.45 8.24
CA ALA A 264 -3.88 12.79 7.68
C ALA A 264 -4.01 12.70 6.15
N LEU A 265 -5.01 13.35 5.58
CA LEU A 265 -5.17 13.54 4.15
C LEU A 265 -4.32 14.72 3.71
N ILE A 266 -3.53 14.55 2.68
CA ILE A 266 -2.64 15.57 2.13
C ILE A 266 -3.25 16.10 0.84
N TRP A 267 -3.69 17.35 0.90
CA TRP A 267 -4.37 18.07 -0.17
C TRP A 267 -3.39 18.91 -0.96
N TYR A 268 -3.55 18.89 -2.26
CA TYR A 268 -2.80 19.73 -3.20
C TYR A 268 -3.75 20.59 -4.01
N ALA A 269 -3.40 21.86 -4.18
CA ALA A 269 -4.16 22.77 -5.03
C ALA A 269 -3.90 22.48 -6.50
N HIS A 270 -4.96 22.48 -7.28
CA HIS A 270 -4.99 22.34 -8.73
C HIS A 270 -5.88 23.43 -9.33
N GLU A 271 -5.90 23.57 -10.66
CA GLU A 271 -6.72 24.58 -11.34
C GLU A 271 -8.23 24.41 -11.11
N ASP A 272 -8.68 23.17 -10.88
CA ASP A 272 -10.07 22.79 -10.63
C ASP A 272 -10.42 22.61 -9.14
N GLY A 273 -9.51 22.93 -8.23
CA GLY A 273 -9.73 22.86 -6.79
C GLY A 273 -8.66 22.06 -6.03
N GLU A 274 -8.92 21.79 -4.77
CA GLU A 274 -8.04 20.96 -3.95
C GLU A 274 -8.41 19.48 -4.07
N HIS A 275 -7.39 18.63 -4.22
CA HIS A 275 -7.56 17.19 -4.30
C HIS A 275 -6.57 16.47 -3.38
N VAL A 276 -7.02 15.38 -2.77
CA VAL A 276 -6.13 14.49 -1.99
C VAL A 276 -5.20 13.78 -2.96
N ARG A 277 -3.90 13.81 -2.68
CA ARG A 277 -2.88 13.09 -3.45
C ARG A 277 -2.03 12.15 -2.59
N ALA A 278 -2.08 12.30 -1.28
CA ALA A 278 -1.42 11.38 -0.36
C ALA A 278 -2.25 11.21 0.90
N ILE A 279 -2.05 10.07 1.54
CA ILE A 279 -2.63 9.75 2.84
C ILE A 279 -1.51 9.32 3.75
N ASN A 280 -1.40 9.95 4.92
CA ASN A 280 -0.48 9.52 5.97
C ASN A 280 -1.23 8.71 7.01
N ARG A 281 -0.70 7.54 7.28
CA ARG A 281 -1.14 6.61 8.31
C ARG A 281 -0.10 6.54 9.42
N PHE A 282 -0.55 6.40 10.67
CA PHE A 282 0.31 6.50 11.83
C PHE A 282 0.20 5.27 12.71
N GLU A 283 1.35 4.80 13.17
CA GLU A 283 1.44 3.93 14.35
C GLU A 283 1.88 4.81 15.51
N THR A 284 1.19 4.71 16.65
CA THR A 284 1.47 5.57 17.81
C THR A 284 1.81 4.73 19.03
N ASP A 285 2.78 5.21 19.81
CA ASP A 285 3.19 4.65 21.08
C ASP A 285 3.42 5.80 22.07
N ASP A 286 2.82 5.71 23.26
CA ASP A 286 2.88 6.71 24.34
C ASP A 286 2.69 8.15 23.87
N GLY A 287 1.69 8.38 23.01
CA GLY A 287 1.34 9.71 22.49
C GLY A 287 2.32 10.28 21.47
N ARG A 288 3.29 9.49 20.97
CA ARG A 288 4.23 9.83 19.91
C ARG A 288 4.06 8.91 18.71
N ILE A 289 4.61 9.30 17.58
CA ILE A 289 4.56 8.52 16.34
C ILE A 289 5.69 7.49 16.35
N ALA A 290 5.33 6.22 16.38
CA ALA A 290 6.24 5.07 16.26
C ALA A 290 6.44 4.66 14.80
N GLY A 291 5.46 4.94 13.94
CA GLY A 291 5.54 4.69 12.51
C GLY A 291 4.70 5.68 11.71
N LEU A 292 5.23 6.14 10.58
CA LEU A 292 4.57 7.01 9.61
C LEU A 292 4.66 6.35 8.23
N ARG A 293 3.53 6.03 7.65
CA ARG A 293 3.43 5.48 6.29
C ARG A 293 2.72 6.48 5.38
N ASN A 294 3.43 6.96 4.38
CA ASN A 294 2.91 7.88 3.37
C ASN A 294 2.49 7.11 2.13
N TYR A 295 1.20 7.12 1.85
CA TYR A 295 0.58 6.52 0.68
C TYR A 295 0.46 7.59 -0.41
N PHE A 296 1.49 7.77 -1.22
CA PHE A 296 1.54 8.71 -2.34
C PHE A 296 1.48 7.98 -3.69
N PHE A 297 2.23 6.88 -3.84
CA PHE A 297 2.32 6.09 -5.07
C PHE A 297 1.37 4.88 -5.08
N THR A 298 0.23 5.01 -4.45
CA THR A 298 -0.75 3.95 -4.23
C THR A 298 -2.14 4.39 -4.69
N PRO A 299 -2.33 4.63 -5.99
CA PRO A 299 -3.55 5.25 -6.52
C PRO A 299 -4.83 4.50 -6.17
N ASP A 300 -4.81 3.17 -6.12
CA ASP A 300 -6.00 2.37 -5.81
C ASP A 300 -6.41 2.50 -4.34
N ALA A 301 -5.44 2.48 -3.41
CA ALA A 301 -5.71 2.66 -1.98
C ALA A 301 -6.24 4.07 -1.68
N ILE A 302 -5.63 5.10 -2.29
CA ILE A 302 -6.09 6.49 -2.18
C ILE A 302 -7.52 6.62 -2.72
N ALA A 303 -7.80 6.06 -3.89
CA ALA A 303 -9.11 6.13 -4.53
C ALA A 303 -10.20 5.48 -3.65
N GLU A 304 -9.93 4.30 -3.08
CA GLU A 304 -10.87 3.60 -2.20
C GLU A 304 -11.18 4.43 -0.95
N VAL A 305 -10.14 4.88 -0.25
CA VAL A 305 -10.31 5.66 0.99
C VAL A 305 -11.01 6.99 0.73
N CYS A 306 -10.62 7.70 -0.32
CA CYS A 306 -11.25 8.98 -0.68
C CYS A 306 -12.71 8.80 -1.09
N ALA A 307 -13.05 7.72 -1.80
CA ALA A 307 -14.43 7.41 -2.17
C ALA A 307 -15.30 7.16 -0.93
N GLU A 308 -14.82 6.41 0.06
CA GLU A 308 -15.54 6.16 1.30
C GLU A 308 -15.68 7.44 2.16
N LEU A 309 -14.66 8.32 2.15
CA LEU A 309 -14.70 9.60 2.85
C LEU A 309 -15.49 10.69 2.11
N GLY A 310 -15.90 10.45 0.87
CA GLY A 310 -16.61 11.42 0.03
C GLY A 310 -15.76 12.63 -0.35
N VAL A 311 -14.44 12.45 -0.51
CA VAL A 311 -13.50 13.52 -0.87
C VAL A 311 -12.89 13.32 -2.25
N SER A 312 -12.58 14.43 -2.92
CA SER A 312 -11.94 14.38 -4.24
C SER A 312 -10.47 14.00 -4.13
N HIS A 313 -9.97 13.24 -5.11
CA HIS A 313 -8.57 12.84 -5.17
C HIS A 313 -8.03 12.90 -6.60
N ARG A 314 -6.71 12.95 -6.71
CA ARG A 314 -5.98 12.77 -7.97
C ARG A 314 -4.89 11.71 -7.80
N PRO A 315 -4.83 10.69 -8.68
CA PRO A 315 -3.80 9.65 -8.59
C PRO A 315 -2.42 10.19 -8.98
N ASN A 316 -1.38 9.61 -8.37
CA ASN A 316 0.02 9.92 -8.68
C ASN A 316 0.70 8.84 -9.54
N GLY A 317 0.01 7.76 -9.88
CA GLY A 317 0.60 6.56 -10.48
C GLY A 317 1.34 5.70 -9.44
N TYR A 318 1.95 4.61 -9.92
CA TYR A 318 2.61 3.61 -9.06
C TYR A 318 4.13 3.79 -8.97
N ARG A 319 4.71 4.77 -9.69
CA ARG A 319 6.15 4.94 -9.80
C ARG A 319 6.57 6.28 -9.22
N TRP A 320 7.54 6.26 -8.34
CA TRP A 320 8.12 7.49 -7.81
C TRP A 320 9.15 8.13 -8.77
N TRP A 321 9.71 7.36 -9.71
CA TRP A 321 10.53 7.87 -10.80
C TRP A 321 9.73 7.78 -12.11
N LEU A 322 9.57 8.90 -12.76
CA LEU A 322 8.94 8.95 -14.06
C LEU A 322 9.98 8.64 -15.15
N SER A 323 9.55 7.92 -16.19
CA SER A 323 10.35 7.79 -17.39
C SER A 323 10.60 9.19 -17.98
N ARG A 324 11.74 9.38 -18.68
CA ARG A 324 12.08 10.65 -19.33
C ARG A 324 11.08 11.10 -20.40
N GLU A 325 10.16 10.24 -20.79
CA GLU A 325 9.17 10.48 -21.80
C GLU A 325 7.82 10.75 -21.15
N GLY A 326 7.52 12.04 -21.06
CA GLY A 326 6.17 12.55 -20.96
C GLY A 326 5.38 12.24 -19.70
N CYS A 327 5.16 13.26 -18.93
CA CYS A 327 3.91 13.38 -18.22
C CYS A 327 2.76 13.52 -19.24
N PRO A 328 1.64 12.77 -19.09
CA PRO A 328 0.47 13.01 -19.88
C PRO A 328 -0.12 14.39 -19.59
#